data_cfcb5167cab9145b8af1c60dbb3e332d
#
_entry.id   cfcb5167cab9145b8af1c60dbb3e332d
#
_cell.length_a   1.000
_cell.length_b   1.000
_cell.length_c   1.000
_cell.angle_alpha   90.00
_cell.angle_beta   90.00
_cell.angle_gamma   90.00
#
_symmetry.space_group_name_H-M   'P 1'
#
loop_
_entity.id
_entity.type
_entity.pdbx_description
1 polymer ?
#
loop_
_entity_poly.entity_id
_entity_poly.type
_entity_poly.pdbx_seq_one_letter_code
_entity_poly.pdbx_strand_id
1 'polypeptide(L)'
;VYLCGGDTTYLLERVNATGFSTTLMEYIKQNGMVIGVSAGSLLFSNNLVGKLGLINTRLDVHCPDGEVRGKVEYPLKDNIRLTNTCALVIREFPDELEIIGE
;
A
#
# COMPACT_ATOMS: atom_id res chain seq x y z
N VAL A 1 -4.43 -10.87 6.07
CA VAL A 1 -3.88 -11.17 4.74
C VAL A 1 -2.52 -10.52 4.58
N TYR A 2 -1.56 -11.29 4.16
CA TYR A 2 -0.18 -10.83 3.98
C TYR A 2 0.22 -11.00 2.52
N LEU A 3 0.56 -9.88 1.86
CA LEU A 3 0.99 -9.88 0.46
C LEU A 3 2.49 -9.68 0.40
N CYS A 4 3.19 -10.70 -0.06
CA CYS A 4 4.65 -10.75 -0.09
C CYS A 4 5.24 -9.95 -1.25
N GLY A 5 6.56 -9.76 -1.22
CA GLY A 5 7.32 -9.18 -2.31
C GLY A 5 7.42 -10.13 -3.50
N GLY A 6 8.13 -9.69 -4.54
CA GLY A 6 8.33 -10.42 -5.79
C GLY A 6 8.07 -9.54 -6.99
N ASP A 7 7.60 -10.12 -8.08
CA ASP A 7 7.26 -9.36 -9.28
C ASP A 7 5.90 -8.68 -9.10
N THR A 8 5.91 -7.36 -9.04
CA THR A 8 4.71 -6.56 -8.77
C THR A 8 3.67 -6.70 -9.88
N THR A 9 4.10 -6.68 -11.14
CA THR A 9 3.18 -6.80 -12.27
C THR A 9 2.50 -8.16 -12.29
N TYR A 10 3.27 -9.22 -12.05
CA TYR A 10 2.73 -10.58 -11.97
C TYR A 10 1.74 -10.72 -10.82
N LEU A 11 2.07 -10.20 -9.65
CA LEU A 11 1.20 -10.27 -8.49
C LEU A 11 -0.13 -9.55 -8.74
N LEU A 12 -0.07 -8.35 -9.30
CA LEU A 12 -1.27 -7.57 -9.63
C LEU A 12 -2.13 -8.30 -10.65
N GLU A 13 -1.52 -8.85 -11.70
CA GLU A 13 -2.21 -9.63 -12.72
C GLU A 13 -2.94 -10.82 -12.10
N ARG A 14 -2.29 -11.56 -11.21
CA ARG A 14 -2.90 -12.73 -10.57
C ARG A 14 -4.04 -12.33 -9.63
N VAL A 15 -3.86 -11.27 -8.86
CA VAL A 15 -4.91 -10.77 -7.96
C VAL A 15 -6.16 -10.38 -8.74
N ASN A 16 -5.98 -9.71 -9.88
CA ASN A 16 -7.11 -9.30 -10.71
C ASN A 16 -7.73 -10.47 -11.47
N ALA A 17 -6.91 -11.34 -12.07
CA ALA A 17 -7.39 -12.45 -12.89
C ALA A 17 -8.15 -13.50 -12.09
N THR A 18 -7.81 -13.71 -10.84
CA THR A 18 -8.48 -14.69 -9.97
C THR A 18 -9.72 -14.14 -9.28
N GLY A 19 -10.01 -12.85 -9.43
CA GLY A 19 -11.11 -12.20 -8.71
C GLY A 19 -10.80 -11.89 -7.25
N PHE A 20 -9.58 -12.15 -6.81
CA PHE A 20 -9.19 -11.94 -5.42
C PHE A 20 -9.22 -10.45 -5.04
N SER A 21 -9.08 -9.55 -6.00
CA SER A 21 -9.16 -8.11 -5.75
C SER A 21 -10.50 -7.71 -5.12
N THR A 22 -11.61 -8.27 -5.61
CA THR A 22 -12.94 -8.00 -5.05
C THR A 22 -13.05 -8.52 -3.62
N THR A 23 -12.59 -9.75 -3.38
CA THR A 23 -12.58 -10.35 -2.04
C THR A 23 -11.74 -9.54 -1.07
N LEU A 24 -10.56 -9.11 -1.51
CA LEU A 24 -9.64 -8.32 -0.71
C LEU A 24 -10.25 -6.97 -0.32
N MET A 25 -10.88 -6.28 -1.27
CA MET A 25 -11.52 -4.99 -1.00
C MET A 25 -12.69 -5.12 -0.04
N GLU A 26 -13.49 -6.17 -0.16
CA GLU A 26 -14.57 -6.45 0.78
C GLU A 26 -14.05 -6.71 2.19
N TYR A 27 -12.96 -7.49 2.29
CA TYR A 27 -12.31 -7.78 3.56
C TYR A 27 -11.82 -6.51 4.25
N ILE A 28 -11.22 -5.59 3.49
CA ILE A 28 -10.76 -4.30 4.01
C ILE A 28 -11.95 -3.46 4.50
N LYS A 29 -13.04 -3.44 3.75
CA LYS A 29 -14.25 -2.69 4.15
C LYS A 29 -14.88 -3.23 5.43
N GLN A 30 -14.64 -4.49 5.75
CA GLN A 30 -15.11 -5.13 6.99
C GLN A 30 -14.08 -5.00 8.11
N ASN A 31 -13.14 -4.07 8.01
CA ASN A 31 -12.06 -3.84 8.97
C ASN A 31 -11.05 -4.99 9.06
N GLY A 32 -10.93 -5.78 8.00
CA GLY A 32 -9.90 -6.81 7.93
C GLY A 32 -8.51 -6.20 7.79
N MET A 33 -7.52 -6.82 8.41
CA MET A 33 -6.15 -6.37 8.32
C MET A 33 -5.44 -6.95 7.10
N VAL A 34 -4.82 -6.07 6.30
CA VAL A 34 -4.01 -6.48 5.16
C VAL A 34 -2.64 -5.85 5.29
N ILE A 35 -1.61 -6.65 5.10
CA ILE A 35 -0.21 -6.20 5.13
C ILE A 35 0.40 -6.46 3.77
N GLY A 36 0.87 -5.42 3.11
CA GLY A 36 1.61 -5.52 1.86
C GLY A 36 3.07 -5.18 2.08
N VAL A 37 3.97 -6.00 1.57
CA VAL A 37 5.41 -5.81 1.70
C VAL A 37 6.03 -5.74 0.31
N SER A 38 6.83 -4.70 0.06
CA SER A 38 7.52 -4.49 -1.22
C SER A 38 6.50 -4.51 -2.38
N ALA A 39 6.58 -5.47 -3.29
CA ALA A 39 5.63 -5.62 -4.39
C ALA A 39 4.18 -5.67 -3.90
N GLY A 40 3.93 -6.34 -2.78
CA GLY A 40 2.60 -6.43 -2.19
C GLY A 40 2.05 -5.08 -1.74
N SER A 41 2.91 -4.15 -1.31
CA SER A 41 2.49 -2.81 -0.92
C SER A 41 2.13 -1.95 -2.13
N LEU A 42 2.79 -2.15 -3.25
CA LEU A 42 2.57 -1.35 -4.46
C LEU A 42 1.22 -1.60 -5.11
N LEU A 43 0.54 -2.69 -4.77
CA LEU A 43 -0.81 -2.95 -5.27
C LEU A 43 -1.82 -1.88 -4.81
N PHE A 44 -1.57 -1.26 -3.67
CA PHE A 44 -2.50 -0.32 -3.04
C PHE A 44 -2.26 1.13 -3.42
N SER A 45 -1.19 1.40 -4.15
CA SER A 45 -0.80 2.74 -4.58
C SER A 45 -1.26 2.99 -6.02
N ASN A 46 -0.85 4.12 -6.60
CA ASN A 46 -1.11 4.40 -8.00
C ASN A 46 0.10 4.13 -8.91
N ASN A 47 1.03 3.27 -8.47
CA ASN A 47 2.25 2.95 -9.24
C ASN A 47 1.97 2.22 -10.55
N LEU A 48 0.92 1.41 -10.60
CA LEU A 48 0.66 0.52 -11.74
C LEU A 48 -0.72 0.75 -12.34
N VAL A 49 -0.82 0.47 -13.64
CA VAL A 49 -2.11 0.37 -14.31
C VAL A 49 -2.83 -0.89 -13.82
N GLY A 50 -4.14 -0.79 -13.55
CA GLY A 50 -4.91 -1.91 -13.01
C GLY A 50 -4.77 -2.10 -11.50
N LYS A 51 -4.16 -1.15 -10.84
CA LYS A 51 -3.98 -1.09 -9.39
C LYS A 51 -5.28 -1.22 -8.60
N LEU A 52 -5.17 -1.59 -7.33
CA LEU A 52 -6.30 -1.60 -6.42
C LEU A 52 -6.70 -0.18 -5.96
N GLY A 53 -5.76 0.74 -5.98
CA GLY A 53 -6.04 2.17 -5.84
C GLY A 53 -6.57 2.61 -4.48
N LEU A 54 -6.07 2.05 -3.40
CA LEU A 54 -6.49 2.46 -2.05
C LEU A 54 -5.99 3.85 -1.67
N ILE A 55 -4.82 4.21 -2.15
CA ILE A 55 -4.27 5.55 -1.95
C ILE A 55 -3.88 6.13 -3.30
N ASN A 56 -4.17 7.40 -3.48
CA ASN A 56 -3.89 8.08 -4.75
C ASN A 56 -2.52 8.75 -4.72
N THR A 57 -1.50 7.95 -4.46
CA THR A 57 -0.12 8.39 -4.48
C THR A 57 0.79 7.22 -4.83
N ARG A 58 2.01 7.52 -5.29
CA ARG A 58 3.00 6.49 -5.55
C ARG A 58 3.71 6.14 -4.24
N LEU A 59 4.10 4.87 -4.13
CA LEU A 59 4.96 4.41 -3.04
C LEU A 59 6.33 4.02 -3.62
N ASP A 60 7.39 4.55 -3.03
CA ASP A 60 8.75 4.08 -3.27
C ASP A 60 9.17 3.28 -2.06
N VAL A 61 9.57 2.04 -2.28
CA VAL A 61 9.99 1.12 -1.22
C VAL A 61 11.50 0.89 -1.29
N HIS A 62 12.07 0.36 -0.23
CA HIS A 62 13.51 0.10 -0.11
C HIS A 62 14.36 1.37 -0.27
N CYS A 63 13.83 2.51 0.13
CA CYS A 63 14.56 3.77 0.02
C CYS A 63 15.62 3.89 1.13
N PRO A 64 16.78 4.52 0.83
CA PRO A 64 17.80 4.75 1.86
C PRO A 64 17.35 5.75 2.92
N ASP A 65 16.47 6.69 2.55
CA ASP A 65 15.83 7.62 3.45
C ASP A 65 14.34 7.71 3.11
N GLY A 66 13.51 8.05 4.04
CA GLY A 66 12.07 8.05 3.86
C GLY A 66 11.38 9.21 4.53
N GLU A 67 10.06 9.16 4.52
CA GLU A 67 9.22 10.19 5.12
C GLU A 67 9.42 10.27 6.63
N VAL A 68 9.16 11.44 7.18
CA VAL A 68 9.16 11.65 8.63
C VAL A 68 8.02 10.84 9.25
N ARG A 69 8.31 10.20 10.39
CA ARG A 69 7.30 9.45 11.13
C ARG A 69 6.21 10.37 11.64
N GLY A 70 5.02 9.83 11.75
CA GLY A 70 3.87 10.52 12.28
C GLY A 70 2.72 10.55 11.31
N LYS A 71 1.71 11.33 11.65
CA LYS A 71 0.50 11.46 10.85
C LYS A 71 0.81 12.10 9.50
N VAL A 72 0.25 11.49 8.45
CA VAL A 72 0.41 12.01 7.08
C VAL A 72 -0.73 12.99 6.81
N GLU A 73 -0.36 14.20 6.41
CA GLU A 73 -1.32 15.26 6.12
C GLU A 73 -1.82 15.21 4.69
N TYR A 74 -3.05 15.69 4.50
CA TYR A 74 -3.62 15.89 3.17
C TYR A 74 -3.44 17.34 2.74
N PRO A 75 -3.29 17.61 1.43
CA PRO A 75 -3.25 16.65 0.33
C PRO A 75 -1.97 15.80 0.36
N LEU A 76 -2.08 14.56 -0.13
CA LEU A 76 -0.94 13.65 -0.16
C LEU A 76 0.10 14.14 -1.17
N LYS A 77 1.38 13.89 -0.85
CA LYS A 77 2.47 14.09 -1.81
C LYS A 77 2.28 13.17 -3.00
N ASP A 78 2.86 13.54 -4.14
CA ASP A 78 2.82 12.68 -5.33
C ASP A 78 3.52 11.34 -5.09
N ASN A 79 4.43 11.30 -4.13
CA ASN A 79 5.27 10.15 -3.86
C ASN A 79 5.58 10.05 -2.37
N ILE A 80 5.34 8.88 -1.78
CA ILE A 80 5.68 8.57 -0.40
C ILE A 80 6.85 7.58 -0.40
N ARG A 81 7.95 7.93 0.26
CA ARG A 81 9.16 7.13 0.31
C ARG A 81 9.22 6.34 1.62
N LEU A 82 9.39 5.05 1.52
CA LEU A 82 9.48 4.17 2.68
C LEU A 82 10.83 3.46 2.74
N THR A 83 11.46 3.50 3.90
CA THR A 83 12.65 2.69 4.16
C THR A 83 12.26 1.27 4.52
N ASN A 84 13.25 0.37 4.62
CA ASN A 84 12.99 -1.02 5.01
C ASN A 84 12.50 -1.18 6.46
N THR A 85 12.63 -0.13 7.27
CA THR A 85 12.23 -0.17 8.69
C THR A 85 10.98 0.64 8.98
N CYS A 86 10.36 1.21 7.93
CA CYS A 86 9.16 2.03 8.06
C CYS A 86 7.97 1.40 7.36
N ALA A 87 6.77 1.75 7.82
CA ALA A 87 5.53 1.32 7.21
C ALA A 87 4.54 2.48 7.16
N LEU A 88 3.71 2.46 6.13
CA LEU A 88 2.55 3.33 6.03
C LEU A 88 1.34 2.55 6.57
N VAL A 89 0.71 3.08 7.60
CA VAL A 89 -0.47 2.48 8.21
C VAL A 89 -1.69 3.28 7.81
N ILE A 90 -2.72 2.59 7.33
CA ILE A 90 -4.00 3.19 6.95
C ILE A 90 -5.04 2.73 7.95
N ARG A 91 -5.60 3.69 8.68
CA ARG A 91 -6.71 3.46 9.61
C ARG A 91 -7.91 4.26 9.13
N GLU A 92 -9.11 3.85 9.52
CA GLU A 92 -10.34 4.56 9.11
C GLU A 92 -10.31 4.85 7.61
N PHE A 93 -10.07 3.79 6.85
CA PHE A 93 -9.76 3.86 5.42
C PHE A 93 -10.76 4.75 4.63
N PRO A 94 -10.28 5.70 3.84
CA PRO A 94 -8.87 6.09 3.59
C PRO A 94 -8.38 7.30 4.40
N ASP A 95 -9.06 7.66 5.48
CA ASP A 95 -9.00 8.99 6.07
C ASP A 95 -7.81 9.20 6.99
N GLU A 96 -7.24 8.15 7.56
CA GLU A 96 -6.17 8.29 8.55
C GLU A 96 -4.93 7.51 8.13
N LEU A 97 -3.85 8.24 7.86
CA LEU A 97 -2.56 7.68 7.45
C LEU A 97 -1.46 8.06 8.41
N GLU A 98 -0.57 7.13 8.70
CA GLU A 98 0.55 7.34 9.61
C GLU A 98 1.79 6.58 9.15
N ILE A 99 2.96 7.21 9.24
CA ILE A 99 4.24 6.55 9.02
C ILE A 99 4.77 6.09 10.37
N ILE A 100 5.05 4.80 10.50
CA ILE A 100 5.63 4.21 11.72
C ILE A 100 6.97 3.56 11.40
N GLY A 101 7.75 3.29 12.44
CA GLY A 101 9.04 2.61 12.31
C GLY A 101 10.22 3.47 12.73
N GLU A 102 11.40 3.07 12.32
CA GLU A 102 12.66 3.75 12.69
C GLU A 102 13.29 4.52 11.54
#